data_23aea15f1d79af4e6e1070afe9d1a875
#
_entry.id   23aea15f1d79af4e6e1070afe9d1a875
#
_cell.length_a   1.000
_cell.length_b   1.000
_cell.length_c   1.000
_cell.angle_alpha   90.00
_cell.angle_beta   90.00
_cell.angle_gamma   90.00
#
_symmetry.space_group_name_H-M   'P 1'
#
loop_
_entity.id
_entity.type
_entity.pdbx_description
1 polymer ?
#
loop_
_entity_poly.entity_id
_entity_poly.type
_entity_poly.pdbx_seq_one_letter_code
_entity_poly.pdbx_strand_id
1 'polypeptide(L)'
;MKICPTCGARLSGKATSCSRCGAMQPQTSGGPRESAMVGEKKFLQFPKETSGLEMSARAYNLTIGGLLLYGFAVCAILCFFFTAQISMLNPIAVFIGFLVCGLIGIVVANISNSAGVRFIGFNLLVVPSGIFLAGCLSTYYFETVVYALVGTALIAAIMILCACIRPQWFDALGPVLSISLVSVIVVEFSLRIFFGRSSTFIDLAVVIIMAAFIGFDFLQANQARRTLCNAVTFALELYLDGVNIFVRLLKILSRSQN
;
A
#
# COMPACT_ATOMS: atom_id res chain seq x y z
N MET A 1 -28.76 -30.20 21.51
CA MET A 1 -29.61 -29.71 22.60
C MET A 1 -29.01 -28.45 23.14
N LYS A 2 -29.81 -27.44 23.39
CA LYS A 2 -29.38 -26.15 24.02
C LYS A 2 -29.96 -26.10 25.41
N ILE A 3 -29.31 -25.38 26.32
CA ILE A 3 -29.80 -25.14 27.70
C ILE A 3 -30.24 -23.67 27.77
N CYS A 4 -31.43 -23.41 28.28
CA CYS A 4 -31.92 -22.06 28.46
C CYS A 4 -31.05 -21.30 29.48
N PRO A 5 -30.43 -20.15 29.15
CA PRO A 5 -29.56 -19.42 30.06
C PRO A 5 -30.35 -18.79 31.26
N THR A 6 -31.65 -18.64 31.11
CA THR A 6 -32.48 -17.98 32.15
C THR A 6 -33.04 -18.97 33.19
N CYS A 7 -33.39 -20.21 32.81
CA CYS A 7 -34.04 -21.17 33.71
C CYS A 7 -33.43 -22.57 33.70
N GLY A 8 -32.36 -22.84 32.97
CA GLY A 8 -31.68 -24.12 32.90
C GLY A 8 -32.43 -25.26 32.18
N ALA A 9 -33.59 -25.01 31.57
CA ALA A 9 -34.38 -26.02 30.90
C ALA A 9 -33.68 -26.51 29.59
N ARG A 10 -33.76 -27.79 29.32
CA ARG A 10 -33.27 -28.37 28.04
C ARG A 10 -34.22 -28.03 26.91
N LEU A 11 -33.69 -27.47 25.83
CA LEU A 11 -34.42 -27.00 24.68
C LEU A 11 -34.01 -27.77 23.42
N SER A 12 -34.93 -27.88 22.47
CA SER A 12 -34.60 -28.35 21.14
C SER A 12 -33.60 -27.39 20.47
N GLY A 13 -32.66 -27.91 19.67
CA GLY A 13 -31.65 -27.07 19.01
C GLY A 13 -32.22 -25.96 18.11
N LYS A 14 -33.49 -26.09 17.68
CA LYS A 14 -34.24 -25.16 16.83
C LYS A 14 -35.22 -24.25 17.58
N ALA A 15 -35.33 -24.35 18.90
CA ALA A 15 -36.28 -23.56 19.66
C ALA A 15 -35.90 -22.08 19.68
N THR A 16 -36.83 -21.22 19.29
CA THR A 16 -36.72 -19.75 19.30
C THR A 16 -37.13 -19.12 20.62
N SER A 17 -37.89 -19.85 21.42
CA SER A 17 -38.30 -19.43 22.79
C SER A 17 -38.27 -20.61 23.74
N CYS A 18 -38.10 -20.33 25.01
CA CYS A 18 -38.12 -21.36 26.06
C CYS A 18 -39.56 -21.66 26.45
N SER A 19 -39.99 -22.94 26.32
CA SER A 19 -41.32 -23.40 26.70
C SER A 19 -41.61 -23.30 28.21
N ARG A 20 -40.57 -23.16 29.05
CA ARG A 20 -40.71 -23.11 30.50
C ARG A 20 -40.76 -21.69 31.09
N CYS A 21 -40.02 -20.74 30.53
CA CYS A 21 -39.92 -19.37 31.06
C CYS A 21 -40.23 -18.29 30.02
N GLY A 22 -40.56 -18.63 28.77
CA GLY A 22 -40.88 -17.69 27.68
C GLY A 22 -39.69 -16.88 27.13
N ALA A 23 -38.48 -17.02 27.70
CA ALA A 23 -37.33 -16.23 27.27
C ALA A 23 -36.95 -16.52 25.84
N MET A 24 -36.83 -15.48 24.99
CA MET A 24 -36.32 -15.62 23.63
C MET A 24 -34.86 -16.08 23.64
N GLN A 25 -34.57 -17.07 22.80
CA GLN A 25 -33.23 -17.61 22.67
C GLN A 25 -32.47 -16.85 21.58
N PRO A 26 -31.21 -16.48 21.81
CA PRO A 26 -30.40 -15.87 20.73
C PRO A 26 -30.32 -16.86 19.57
N GLN A 27 -30.81 -16.43 18.41
CA GLN A 27 -30.68 -17.21 17.19
C GLN A 27 -29.20 -17.16 16.79
N THR A 28 -28.53 -18.30 16.94
CA THR A 28 -27.27 -18.51 16.22
C THR A 28 -27.64 -18.69 14.76
N SER A 29 -27.60 -17.62 14.00
CA SER A 29 -27.71 -17.63 12.53
C SER A 29 -26.45 -18.26 11.94
N GLY A 30 -26.38 -19.59 12.05
CA GLY A 30 -25.42 -20.42 11.32
C GLY A 30 -26.10 -20.93 10.06
N GLY A 31 -26.21 -20.12 9.03
CA GLY A 31 -26.58 -20.55 7.69
C GLY A 31 -25.30 -20.77 6.85
N PRO A 32 -25.23 -21.88 6.09
CA PRO A 32 -24.04 -22.20 5.29
C PRO A 32 -24.08 -21.48 3.95
N ARG A 33 -24.02 -20.17 3.91
CA ARG A 33 -23.96 -19.39 2.66
C ARG A 33 -22.84 -18.35 2.60
N GLU A 34 -22.06 -18.20 3.65
CA GLU A 34 -20.97 -17.20 3.65
C GLU A 34 -19.59 -17.81 3.33
N SER A 35 -19.48 -19.14 3.32
CA SER A 35 -18.22 -19.83 3.05
C SER A 35 -17.87 -19.95 1.55
N ALA A 36 -18.78 -19.66 0.64
CA ALA A 36 -18.55 -19.84 -0.80
C ALA A 36 -17.99 -18.58 -1.50
N MET A 37 -18.08 -17.39 -0.88
CA MET A 37 -17.53 -16.16 -1.46
C MET A 37 -16.20 -15.70 -0.83
N VAL A 38 -15.71 -16.37 0.18
CA VAL A 38 -14.44 -16.05 0.87
C VAL A 38 -13.24 -16.73 0.18
N GLY A 39 -13.47 -17.66 -0.74
CA GLY A 39 -12.42 -18.45 -1.38
C GLY A 39 -11.57 -17.71 -2.42
N GLU A 40 -12.02 -16.57 -2.97
CA GLU A 40 -11.39 -15.98 -4.15
C GLU A 40 -10.58 -14.70 -3.87
N LYS A 41 -10.61 -14.18 -2.64
CA LYS A 41 -9.86 -12.95 -2.25
C LYS A 41 -8.43 -13.19 -1.73
N LYS A 42 -7.89 -14.41 -1.88
CA LYS A 42 -6.65 -14.80 -1.17
C LYS A 42 -5.36 -14.70 -1.98
N PHE A 43 -5.37 -14.15 -3.19
CA PHE A 43 -4.20 -14.30 -4.08
C PHE A 43 -3.08 -13.27 -3.88
N LEU A 44 -3.21 -12.23 -3.06
CA LEU A 44 -2.09 -11.33 -2.65
C LEU A 44 -2.36 -10.58 -1.33
N GLN A 45 -3.32 -11.00 -0.53
CA GLN A 45 -3.46 -10.44 0.82
C GLN A 45 -2.57 -11.21 1.77
N PHE A 46 -1.40 -10.66 2.07
CA PHE A 46 -0.65 -11.09 3.26
C PHE A 46 -1.55 -10.91 4.49
N PRO A 47 -1.60 -11.89 5.42
CA PRO A 47 -2.42 -11.75 6.62
C PRO A 47 -1.93 -10.57 7.44
N LYS A 48 -2.67 -9.46 7.40
CA LYS A 48 -2.41 -8.24 8.21
C LYS A 48 -2.94 -8.37 9.66
N GLU A 49 -3.23 -9.59 10.11
CA GLU A 49 -3.59 -9.85 11.49
C GLU A 49 -2.32 -9.89 12.36
N THR A 50 -2.07 -8.78 13.03
CA THR A 50 -0.93 -8.65 13.94
C THR A 50 -1.39 -8.55 15.39
N SER A 51 -0.78 -9.36 16.26
CA SER A 51 -0.91 -9.23 17.71
C SER A 51 -0.17 -7.97 18.15
N GLY A 52 -0.90 -6.92 18.52
CA GLY A 52 -0.34 -5.67 19.02
C GLY A 52 -1.39 -4.86 19.76
N LEU A 53 -0.96 -3.97 20.65
CA LEU A 53 -1.82 -2.99 21.31
C LEU A 53 -2.48 -2.11 20.25
N GLU A 54 -3.80 -1.97 20.33
CA GLU A 54 -4.55 -1.09 19.44
C GLU A 54 -4.30 0.37 19.81
N MET A 55 -4.01 1.16 18.80
CA MET A 55 -3.76 2.59 18.92
C MET A 55 -5.05 3.39 18.68
N SER A 56 -5.12 4.61 19.22
CA SER A 56 -6.19 5.53 18.83
C SER A 56 -6.10 5.87 17.34
N ALA A 57 -7.23 6.20 16.70
CA ALA A 57 -7.26 6.56 15.28
C ALA A 57 -6.30 7.71 14.95
N ARG A 58 -6.20 8.71 15.83
CA ARG A 58 -5.26 9.84 15.65
C ARG A 58 -3.81 9.37 15.69
N ALA A 59 -3.42 8.59 16.70
CA ALA A 59 -2.06 8.09 16.83
C ALA A 59 -1.68 7.21 15.63
N TYR A 60 -2.59 6.36 15.16
CA TYR A 60 -2.38 5.51 14.01
C TYR A 60 -2.11 6.30 12.73
N ASN A 61 -2.98 7.26 12.40
CA ASN A 61 -2.82 8.09 11.21
C ASN A 61 -1.60 9.02 11.30
N LEU A 62 -1.29 9.56 12.48
CA LEU A 62 -0.06 10.33 12.71
C LEU A 62 1.19 9.46 12.54
N THR A 63 1.15 8.20 12.93
CA THR A 63 2.28 7.27 12.73
C THR A 63 2.49 6.99 11.24
N ILE A 64 1.43 6.72 10.47
CA ILE A 64 1.53 6.53 9.01
C ILE A 64 2.08 7.80 8.36
N GLY A 65 1.51 8.95 8.64
CA GLY A 65 1.97 10.24 8.10
C GLY A 65 3.40 10.57 8.51
N GLY A 66 3.78 10.32 9.77
CA GLY A 66 5.14 10.53 10.26
C GLY A 66 6.17 9.61 9.58
N LEU A 67 5.82 8.35 9.33
CA LEU A 67 6.68 7.43 8.59
C LEU A 67 6.82 7.81 7.11
N LEU A 68 5.76 8.30 6.49
CA LEU A 68 5.83 8.84 5.13
C LEU A 68 6.74 10.07 5.06
N LEU A 69 6.57 11.01 5.98
CA LEU A 69 7.44 12.20 6.08
C LEU A 69 8.90 11.79 6.32
N TYR A 70 9.14 10.83 7.22
CA TYR A 70 10.48 10.28 7.45
C TYR A 70 11.07 9.69 6.17
N GLY A 71 10.32 8.85 5.44
CA GLY A 71 10.78 8.23 4.19
C GLY A 71 11.14 9.26 3.13
N PHE A 72 10.28 10.25 2.91
CA PHE A 72 10.55 11.35 1.96
C PHE A 72 11.70 12.25 2.43
N ALA A 73 11.84 12.50 3.74
CA ALA A 73 12.96 13.26 4.28
C ALA A 73 14.31 12.52 4.06
N VAL A 74 14.36 11.22 4.30
CA VAL A 74 15.55 10.40 4.02
C VAL A 74 15.91 10.49 2.54
N CYS A 75 14.93 10.34 1.62
CA CYS A 75 15.16 10.51 0.19
C CYS A 75 15.69 11.91 -0.16
N ALA A 76 15.08 12.95 0.39
CA ALA A 76 15.51 14.34 0.16
C ALA A 76 16.95 14.57 0.63
N ILE A 77 17.31 14.05 1.80
CA ILE A 77 18.70 14.13 2.34
C ILE A 77 19.67 13.43 1.39
N LEU A 78 19.34 12.20 0.95
CA LEU A 78 20.18 11.47 0.02
C LEU A 78 20.33 12.19 -1.32
N CYS A 79 19.24 12.73 -1.84
CA CYS A 79 19.27 13.51 -3.09
C CYS A 79 20.05 14.82 -2.95
N PHE A 80 19.94 15.53 -1.82
CA PHE A 80 20.59 16.83 -1.66
C PHE A 80 22.08 16.71 -1.37
N PHE A 81 22.48 15.82 -0.46
CA PHE A 81 23.86 15.74 0.01
C PHE A 81 24.73 14.72 -0.73
N PHE A 82 24.15 13.67 -1.33
CA PHE A 82 24.91 12.54 -1.86
C PHE A 82 24.78 12.33 -3.37
N THR A 83 24.07 13.19 -4.10
CA THR A 83 23.90 13.05 -5.56
C THR A 83 25.23 12.97 -6.28
N ALA A 84 26.22 13.78 -5.92
CA ALA A 84 27.53 13.79 -6.58
C ALA A 84 28.28 12.45 -6.41
N GLN A 85 28.22 11.86 -5.22
CA GLN A 85 28.86 10.56 -4.93
C GLN A 85 28.11 9.43 -5.61
N ILE A 86 26.76 9.47 -5.57
CA ILE A 86 25.90 8.44 -6.14
C ILE A 86 25.99 8.43 -7.69
N SER A 87 26.13 9.60 -8.33
CA SER A 87 26.28 9.70 -9.78
C SER A 87 27.56 9.04 -10.33
N MET A 88 28.54 8.77 -9.47
CA MET A 88 29.77 8.02 -9.83
C MET A 88 29.55 6.49 -9.81
N LEU A 89 28.44 6.03 -9.22
CA LEU A 89 28.12 4.60 -9.17
C LEU A 89 27.56 4.10 -10.49
N ASN A 90 27.74 2.81 -10.75
CA ASN A 90 27.12 2.19 -11.93
C ASN A 90 25.60 2.21 -11.83
N PRO A 91 24.87 2.89 -12.75
CA PRO A 91 23.41 3.04 -12.67
C PRO A 91 22.65 1.70 -12.64
N ILE A 92 23.19 0.69 -13.36
CA ILE A 92 22.58 -0.66 -13.40
C ILE A 92 22.72 -1.33 -12.02
N ALA A 93 23.89 -1.21 -11.38
CA ALA A 93 24.11 -1.77 -10.05
C ALA A 93 23.21 -1.10 -8.99
N VAL A 94 23.04 0.22 -9.07
CA VAL A 94 22.13 0.99 -8.19
C VAL A 94 20.68 0.54 -8.39
N PHE A 95 20.25 0.37 -9.65
CA PHE A 95 18.91 -0.10 -9.97
C PHE A 95 18.64 -1.53 -9.47
N ILE A 96 19.58 -2.46 -9.71
CA ILE A 96 19.47 -3.84 -9.22
C ILE A 96 19.47 -3.86 -7.67
N GLY A 97 20.35 -3.08 -7.04
CA GLY A 97 20.39 -2.95 -5.58
C GLY A 97 19.05 -2.44 -5.01
N PHE A 98 18.47 -1.41 -5.62
CA PHE A 98 17.14 -0.92 -5.26
C PHE A 98 16.07 -2.01 -5.38
N LEU A 99 16.02 -2.74 -6.50
CA LEU A 99 15.03 -3.81 -6.69
C LEU A 99 15.19 -4.94 -5.66
N VAL A 100 16.40 -5.43 -5.46
CA VAL A 100 16.66 -6.54 -4.53
C VAL A 100 16.37 -6.13 -3.08
N CYS A 101 16.93 -5.01 -2.62
CA CYS A 101 16.69 -4.52 -1.27
C CYS A 101 15.23 -4.15 -1.04
N GLY A 102 14.58 -3.51 -2.03
CA GLY A 102 13.17 -3.16 -1.98
C GLY A 102 12.27 -4.38 -1.85
N LEU A 103 12.48 -5.42 -2.67
CA LEU A 103 11.73 -6.67 -2.57
C LEU A 103 11.93 -7.36 -1.22
N ILE A 104 13.17 -7.45 -0.74
CA ILE A 104 13.46 -8.00 0.60
C ILE A 104 12.75 -7.16 1.67
N GLY A 105 12.80 -5.83 1.56
CA GLY A 105 12.14 -4.91 2.48
C GLY A 105 10.63 -5.13 2.55
N ILE A 106 9.97 -5.25 1.40
CA ILE A 106 8.53 -5.55 1.31
C ILE A 106 8.21 -6.90 1.97
N VAL A 107 8.99 -7.93 1.67
CA VAL A 107 8.80 -9.27 2.26
C VAL A 107 8.96 -9.23 3.78
N VAL A 108 10.05 -8.62 4.28
CA VAL A 108 10.32 -8.48 5.72
C VAL A 108 9.23 -7.70 6.44
N ALA A 109 8.76 -6.60 5.85
CA ALA A 109 7.69 -5.78 6.41
C ALA A 109 6.34 -6.52 6.47
N ASN A 110 6.06 -7.45 5.57
CA ASN A 110 4.78 -8.15 5.53
C ASN A 110 4.76 -9.46 6.34
N ILE A 111 5.89 -10.16 6.48
CA ILE A 111 5.95 -11.46 7.18
C ILE A 111 6.09 -11.27 8.71
N SER A 112 6.81 -10.25 9.16
CA SER A 112 7.12 -10.11 10.59
C SER A 112 5.93 -9.60 11.40
N ASN A 113 5.78 -10.13 12.62
CA ASN A 113 4.83 -9.64 13.61
C ASN A 113 5.41 -8.58 14.56
N SER A 114 6.68 -8.20 14.38
CA SER A 114 7.37 -7.17 15.17
C SER A 114 7.42 -5.84 14.43
N ALA A 115 6.94 -4.77 15.04
CA ALA A 115 6.97 -3.43 14.44
C ALA A 115 8.42 -2.95 14.14
N GLY A 116 9.39 -3.31 14.98
CA GLY A 116 10.79 -2.98 14.74
C GLY A 116 11.35 -3.66 13.49
N VAL A 117 11.03 -4.95 13.27
CA VAL A 117 11.46 -5.69 12.07
C VAL A 117 10.75 -5.14 10.82
N ARG A 118 9.46 -4.78 10.91
CA ARG A 118 8.76 -4.10 9.80
C ARG A 118 9.38 -2.75 9.48
N PHE A 119 9.81 -2.00 10.50
CA PHE A 119 10.51 -0.73 10.29
C PHE A 119 11.88 -0.92 9.62
N ILE A 120 12.60 -2.00 9.92
CA ILE A 120 13.81 -2.37 9.17
C ILE A 120 13.45 -2.66 7.71
N GLY A 121 12.40 -3.43 7.45
CA GLY A 121 11.87 -3.68 6.10
C GLY A 121 11.52 -2.38 5.36
N PHE A 122 10.88 -1.43 6.05
CA PHE A 122 10.59 -0.10 5.51
C PHE A 122 11.87 0.65 5.10
N ASN A 123 12.91 0.62 5.94
CA ASN A 123 14.18 1.27 5.61
C ASN A 123 14.94 0.56 4.48
N LEU A 124 14.82 -0.77 4.36
CA LEU A 124 15.37 -1.53 3.22
C LEU A 124 14.72 -1.14 1.88
N LEU A 125 13.54 -0.53 1.90
CA LEU A 125 12.93 0.08 0.72
C LEU A 125 13.35 1.56 0.57
N VAL A 126 13.22 2.35 1.65
CA VAL A 126 13.42 3.81 1.64
C VAL A 126 14.85 4.21 1.26
N VAL A 127 15.86 3.61 1.88
CA VAL A 127 17.25 4.01 1.65
C VAL A 127 17.72 3.70 0.22
N PRO A 128 17.53 2.48 -0.31
CA PRO A 128 17.90 2.20 -1.70
C PRO A 128 17.07 2.98 -2.72
N SER A 129 15.78 3.27 -2.43
CA SER A 129 14.98 4.14 -3.32
C SER A 129 15.52 5.57 -3.36
N GLY A 130 15.96 6.11 -2.22
CA GLY A 130 16.59 7.42 -2.16
C GLY A 130 17.92 7.48 -2.92
N ILE A 131 18.76 6.43 -2.83
CA ILE A 131 19.98 6.30 -3.61
C ILE A 131 19.65 6.23 -5.11
N PHE A 132 18.68 5.43 -5.50
CA PHE A 132 18.22 5.33 -6.88
C PHE A 132 17.68 6.68 -7.41
N LEU A 133 16.84 7.36 -6.60
CA LEU A 133 16.33 8.68 -6.96
C LEU A 133 17.45 9.70 -7.11
N ALA A 134 18.42 9.75 -6.20
CA ALA A 134 19.53 10.68 -6.28
C ALA A 134 20.32 10.52 -7.60
N GLY A 135 20.56 9.27 -8.04
CA GLY A 135 21.15 8.98 -9.32
C GLY A 135 20.29 9.46 -10.52
N CYS A 136 18.97 9.24 -10.43
CA CYS A 136 18.03 9.69 -11.47
C CYS A 136 17.93 11.22 -11.54
N LEU A 137 17.80 11.90 -10.38
CA LEU A 137 17.55 13.34 -10.30
C LEU A 137 18.70 14.19 -10.83
N SER A 138 19.92 13.68 -10.86
CA SER A 138 21.10 14.36 -11.43
C SER A 138 20.94 14.75 -12.91
N THR A 139 20.01 14.12 -13.62
CA THR A 139 19.76 14.36 -15.05
C THR A 139 18.59 15.31 -15.33
N TYR A 140 17.88 15.76 -14.30
CA TYR A 140 16.68 16.60 -14.44
C TYR A 140 16.89 18.01 -13.90
N TYR A 141 16.18 18.97 -14.49
CA TYR A 141 16.15 20.35 -13.97
C TYR A 141 15.40 20.42 -12.64
N PHE A 142 15.88 21.24 -11.73
CA PHE A 142 15.29 21.42 -10.40
C PHE A 142 13.80 21.76 -10.44
N GLU A 143 13.40 22.63 -11.38
CA GLU A 143 11.99 23.02 -11.55
C GLU A 143 11.10 21.83 -11.91
N THR A 144 11.57 20.95 -12.78
CA THR A 144 10.84 19.71 -13.16
C THR A 144 10.64 18.80 -11.95
N VAL A 145 11.65 18.70 -11.09
CA VAL A 145 11.59 17.92 -9.86
C VAL A 145 10.52 18.49 -8.90
N VAL A 146 10.49 19.82 -8.75
CA VAL A 146 9.49 20.50 -7.91
C VAL A 146 8.08 20.28 -8.46
N TYR A 147 7.87 20.45 -9.76
CA TYR A 147 6.56 20.21 -10.37
C TYR A 147 6.10 18.75 -10.23
N ALA A 148 7.01 17.79 -10.38
CA ALA A 148 6.70 16.36 -10.16
C ALA A 148 6.32 16.09 -8.70
N LEU A 149 7.02 16.69 -7.75
CA LEU A 149 6.74 16.55 -6.31
C LEU A 149 5.37 17.12 -5.94
N VAL A 150 5.09 18.36 -6.38
CA VAL A 150 3.79 19.01 -6.15
C VAL A 150 2.67 18.21 -6.82
N GLY A 151 2.87 17.76 -8.06
CA GLY A 151 1.90 16.93 -8.77
C GLY A 151 1.61 15.61 -8.05
N THR A 152 2.64 14.94 -7.53
CA THR A 152 2.49 13.72 -6.73
C THR A 152 1.67 13.97 -5.46
N ALA A 153 2.00 15.04 -4.73
CA ALA A 153 1.28 15.40 -3.51
C ALA A 153 -0.19 15.75 -3.79
N LEU A 154 -0.48 16.46 -4.88
CA LEU A 154 -1.85 16.78 -5.29
C LEU A 154 -2.65 15.52 -5.68
N ILE A 155 -2.05 14.62 -6.47
CA ILE A 155 -2.68 13.35 -6.84
C ILE A 155 -3.00 12.53 -5.58
N ALA A 156 -2.02 12.40 -4.67
CA ALA A 156 -2.23 11.67 -3.43
C ALA A 156 -3.36 12.29 -2.57
N ALA A 157 -3.38 13.61 -2.42
CA ALA A 157 -4.42 14.32 -1.68
C ALA A 157 -5.81 14.11 -2.30
N ILE A 158 -5.94 14.21 -3.62
CA ILE A 158 -7.20 13.99 -4.34
C ILE A 158 -7.68 12.55 -4.14
N MET A 159 -6.79 11.56 -4.28
CA MET A 159 -7.16 10.14 -4.16
C MET A 159 -7.57 9.76 -2.73
N ILE A 160 -6.87 10.29 -1.72
CA ILE A 160 -7.25 10.15 -0.31
C ILE A 160 -8.63 10.78 -0.06
N LEU A 161 -8.87 11.98 -0.60
CA LEU A 161 -10.17 12.64 -0.48
C LEU A 161 -11.29 11.83 -1.16
N CYS A 162 -11.05 11.32 -2.36
CA CYS A 162 -11.98 10.43 -3.06
C CYS A 162 -12.28 9.16 -2.26
N ALA A 163 -11.27 8.54 -1.65
CA ALA A 163 -11.43 7.37 -0.80
C ALA A 163 -12.26 7.66 0.47
N CYS A 164 -12.12 8.87 1.03
CA CYS A 164 -12.96 9.32 2.15
C CYS A 164 -14.43 9.54 1.75
N ILE A 165 -14.68 10.10 0.56
CA ILE A 165 -16.05 10.47 0.10
C ILE A 165 -16.78 9.24 -0.46
N ARG A 166 -16.07 8.39 -1.20
CA ARG A 166 -16.67 7.25 -1.93
C ARG A 166 -15.83 5.95 -1.71
N PRO A 167 -15.80 5.41 -0.50
CA PRO A 167 -15.00 4.21 -0.20
C PRO A 167 -15.39 3.01 -1.08
N GLN A 168 -16.66 2.93 -1.46
CA GLN A 168 -17.19 1.83 -2.29
C GLN A 168 -16.48 1.68 -3.65
N TRP A 169 -15.94 2.77 -4.22
CA TRP A 169 -15.22 2.73 -5.49
C TRP A 169 -13.90 1.96 -5.37
N PHE A 170 -13.28 1.97 -4.20
CA PHE A 170 -11.98 1.36 -3.95
C PHE A 170 -12.06 -0.07 -3.42
N ASP A 171 -13.16 -0.44 -2.72
CA ASP A 171 -13.31 -1.77 -2.12
C ASP A 171 -13.14 -2.94 -3.12
N ALA A 172 -13.63 -2.75 -4.35
CA ALA A 172 -13.59 -3.77 -5.40
C ALA A 172 -12.34 -3.72 -6.29
N LEU A 173 -11.49 -2.68 -6.13
CA LEU A 173 -10.40 -2.41 -7.08
C LEU A 173 -9.14 -3.25 -6.85
N GLY A 174 -8.90 -3.80 -5.66
CA GLY A 174 -7.64 -4.47 -5.33
C GLY A 174 -7.13 -5.49 -6.34
N PRO A 175 -7.92 -6.52 -6.72
CA PRO A 175 -7.51 -7.49 -7.71
C PRO A 175 -7.26 -6.88 -9.10
N VAL A 176 -8.12 -5.94 -9.51
CA VAL A 176 -8.02 -5.26 -10.81
C VAL A 176 -6.75 -4.41 -10.87
N LEU A 177 -6.44 -3.66 -9.82
CA LEU A 177 -5.23 -2.84 -9.75
C LEU A 177 -3.97 -3.70 -9.81
N SER A 178 -3.91 -4.81 -9.07
CA SER A 178 -2.75 -5.70 -9.06
C SER A 178 -2.52 -6.32 -10.44
N ILE A 179 -3.57 -6.81 -11.11
CA ILE A 179 -3.48 -7.36 -12.46
C ILE A 179 -3.06 -6.27 -13.45
N SER A 180 -3.65 -5.08 -13.37
CA SER A 180 -3.32 -3.95 -14.24
C SER A 180 -1.87 -3.53 -14.10
N LEU A 181 -1.35 -3.46 -12.86
CA LEU A 181 0.06 -3.12 -12.60
C LEU A 181 1.00 -4.14 -13.23
N VAL A 182 0.78 -5.44 -13.00
CA VAL A 182 1.60 -6.50 -13.59
C VAL A 182 1.54 -6.43 -15.11
N SER A 183 0.35 -6.25 -15.69
CA SER A 183 0.18 -6.14 -17.15
C SER A 183 0.95 -4.96 -17.73
N VAL A 184 0.88 -3.78 -17.10
CA VAL A 184 1.61 -2.59 -17.58
C VAL A 184 3.12 -2.76 -17.44
N ILE A 185 3.61 -3.38 -16.37
CA ILE A 185 5.04 -3.69 -16.21
C ILE A 185 5.52 -4.62 -17.33
N VAL A 186 4.77 -5.68 -17.63
CA VAL A 186 5.10 -6.62 -18.72
C VAL A 186 5.13 -5.91 -20.07
N VAL A 187 4.14 -5.07 -20.36
CA VAL A 187 4.08 -4.28 -21.60
C VAL A 187 5.25 -3.30 -21.67
N GLU A 188 5.55 -2.56 -20.60
CA GLU A 188 6.68 -1.62 -20.56
C GLU A 188 8.01 -2.34 -20.83
N PHE A 189 8.23 -3.47 -20.18
CA PHE A 189 9.44 -4.26 -20.32
C PHE A 189 9.57 -4.79 -21.76
N SER A 190 8.48 -5.30 -22.32
CA SER A 190 8.43 -5.77 -23.71
C SER A 190 8.75 -4.66 -24.72
N LEU A 191 8.13 -3.48 -24.56
CA LEU A 191 8.39 -2.35 -25.43
C LEU A 191 9.83 -1.85 -25.33
N ARG A 192 10.43 -1.89 -24.15
CA ARG A 192 11.81 -1.48 -23.93
C ARG A 192 12.80 -2.45 -24.58
N ILE A 193 12.54 -3.77 -24.51
CA ILE A 193 13.41 -4.79 -25.13
C ILE A 193 13.27 -4.78 -26.65
N PHE A 194 12.03 -4.82 -27.16
CA PHE A 194 11.82 -5.01 -28.60
C PHE A 194 11.93 -3.73 -29.43
N PHE A 195 11.60 -2.57 -28.84
CA PHE A 195 11.52 -1.30 -29.58
C PHE A 195 12.45 -0.21 -29.02
N GLY A 196 13.16 -0.45 -27.92
CA GLY A 196 14.07 0.51 -27.31
C GLY A 196 13.41 1.82 -26.85
N ARG A 197 12.07 1.88 -26.84
CA ARG A 197 11.29 3.09 -26.56
C ARG A 197 10.51 2.97 -25.24
N SER A 198 10.46 4.08 -24.52
CA SER A 198 9.49 4.26 -23.43
C SER A 198 8.36 5.18 -23.94
N SER A 199 7.11 4.80 -23.65
CA SER A 199 5.93 5.54 -24.12
C SER A 199 5.37 6.42 -23.00
N THR A 200 5.06 7.67 -23.31
CA THR A 200 4.38 8.60 -22.38
C THR A 200 3.00 8.07 -21.96
N PHE A 201 2.30 7.37 -22.86
CA PHE A 201 1.00 6.75 -22.54
C PHE A 201 1.12 5.67 -21.46
N ILE A 202 2.22 4.90 -21.46
CA ILE A 202 2.47 3.89 -20.42
C ILE A 202 2.79 4.58 -19.09
N ASP A 203 3.64 5.61 -19.11
CA ASP A 203 3.93 6.38 -17.91
C ASP A 203 2.64 6.97 -17.31
N LEU A 204 1.73 7.51 -18.14
CA LEU A 204 0.44 8.02 -17.71
C LEU A 204 -0.47 6.91 -17.15
N ALA A 205 -0.53 5.75 -17.80
CA ALA A 205 -1.30 4.60 -17.31
C ALA A 205 -0.81 4.15 -15.94
N VAL A 206 0.51 4.08 -15.72
CA VAL A 206 1.10 3.77 -14.40
C VAL A 206 0.71 4.82 -13.37
N VAL A 207 0.74 6.12 -13.69
CA VAL A 207 0.31 7.18 -12.77
C VAL A 207 -1.14 6.99 -12.33
N ILE A 208 -2.04 6.66 -13.27
CA ILE A 208 -3.46 6.41 -12.96
C ILE A 208 -3.63 5.18 -12.06
N ILE A 209 -2.92 4.09 -12.36
CA ILE A 209 -2.98 2.87 -11.55
C ILE A 209 -2.43 3.12 -10.14
N MET A 210 -1.27 3.77 -10.01
CA MET A 210 -0.67 4.09 -8.71
C MET A 210 -1.50 5.09 -7.91
N ALA A 211 -2.14 6.06 -8.57
CA ALA A 211 -3.09 6.96 -7.93
C ALA A 211 -4.27 6.18 -7.33
N ALA A 212 -4.83 5.21 -8.08
CA ALA A 212 -5.89 4.36 -7.57
C ALA A 212 -5.42 3.46 -6.41
N PHE A 213 -4.15 2.99 -6.44
CA PHE A 213 -3.55 2.26 -5.31
C PHE A 213 -3.48 3.11 -4.05
N ILE A 214 -3.07 4.39 -4.12
CA ILE A 214 -3.08 5.29 -2.94
C ILE A 214 -4.46 5.33 -2.28
N GLY A 215 -5.52 5.48 -3.07
CA GLY A 215 -6.88 5.48 -2.54
C GLY A 215 -7.29 4.15 -1.91
N PHE A 216 -6.92 3.04 -2.55
CA PHE A 216 -7.18 1.69 -2.08
C PHE A 216 -6.41 1.37 -0.79
N ASP A 217 -5.11 1.65 -0.74
CA ASP A 217 -4.26 1.39 0.43
C ASP A 217 -4.64 2.27 1.62
N PHE A 218 -4.99 3.53 1.35
CA PHE A 218 -5.53 4.40 2.39
C PHE A 218 -6.85 3.87 2.98
N LEU A 219 -7.75 3.36 2.13
CA LEU A 219 -8.99 2.74 2.59
C LEU A 219 -8.71 1.48 3.41
N GLN A 220 -7.83 0.59 2.93
CA GLN A 220 -7.41 -0.60 3.66
C GLN A 220 -6.77 -0.26 5.01
N ALA A 221 -5.92 0.78 5.06
CA ALA A 221 -5.31 1.24 6.30
C ALA A 221 -6.37 1.63 7.34
N ASN A 222 -7.45 2.31 6.91
CA ASN A 222 -8.53 2.72 7.80
C ASN A 222 -9.43 1.57 8.26
N GLN A 223 -9.55 0.49 7.46
CA GLN A 223 -10.34 -0.70 7.79
C GLN A 223 -9.55 -1.73 8.62
N ALA A 224 -8.23 -1.68 8.57
CA ALA A 224 -7.36 -2.60 9.29
C ALA A 224 -7.34 -2.32 10.81
N ARG A 225 -6.91 -3.31 11.60
CA ARG A 225 -6.62 -3.11 13.02
C ARG A 225 -5.52 -2.05 13.18
N ARG A 226 -5.77 -1.08 14.07
CA ARG A 226 -4.89 0.07 14.29
C ARG A 226 -3.69 -0.30 15.17
N THR A 227 -2.80 -1.13 14.66
CA THR A 227 -1.57 -1.55 15.34
C THR A 227 -0.37 -0.84 14.75
N LEU A 228 0.71 -0.70 15.52
CA LEU A 228 1.97 -0.12 15.02
C LEU A 228 2.54 -0.92 13.84
N CYS A 229 2.41 -2.24 13.86
CA CYS A 229 2.82 -3.10 12.75
C CYS A 229 2.10 -2.74 11.45
N ASN A 230 0.77 -2.58 11.51
CA ASN A 230 -0.01 -2.21 10.33
C ASN A 230 0.30 -0.78 9.87
N ALA A 231 0.54 0.15 10.80
CA ALA A 231 0.94 1.51 10.43
C ALA A 231 2.23 1.53 9.60
N VAL A 232 3.24 0.73 9.98
CA VAL A 232 4.50 0.63 9.22
C VAL A 232 4.25 0.00 7.84
N THR A 233 3.43 -1.06 7.75
CA THR A 233 3.14 -1.71 6.46
C THR A 233 2.40 -0.77 5.51
N PHE A 234 1.35 -0.09 5.98
CA PHE A 234 0.62 0.85 5.12
C PHE A 234 1.44 2.10 4.76
N ALA A 235 2.32 2.56 5.66
CA ALA A 235 3.27 3.61 5.32
C ALA A 235 4.23 3.17 4.20
N LEU A 236 4.69 1.91 4.20
CA LEU A 236 5.53 1.35 3.16
C LEU A 236 4.79 1.29 1.81
N GLU A 237 3.55 0.81 1.79
CA GLU A 237 2.72 0.71 0.58
C GLU A 237 2.48 2.11 -0.02
N LEU A 238 1.98 3.05 0.77
CA LEU A 238 1.75 4.44 0.34
C LEU A 238 3.03 5.18 -0.09
N TYR A 239 4.16 4.90 0.56
CA TYR A 239 5.46 5.44 0.17
C TYR A 239 5.87 4.94 -1.21
N LEU A 240 5.73 3.64 -1.46
CA LEU A 240 6.07 3.02 -2.74
C LEU A 240 5.22 3.60 -3.88
N ASP A 241 3.93 3.77 -3.67
CA ASP A 241 3.01 4.38 -4.64
C ASP A 241 3.40 5.83 -4.94
N GLY A 242 3.69 6.60 -3.90
CA GLY A 242 4.13 7.99 -4.03
C GLY A 242 5.43 8.12 -4.82
N VAL A 243 6.44 7.29 -4.53
CA VAL A 243 7.71 7.27 -5.29
C VAL A 243 7.48 6.87 -6.75
N ASN A 244 6.62 5.88 -7.01
CA ASN A 244 6.29 5.46 -8.37
C ASN A 244 5.62 6.59 -9.17
N ILE A 245 4.62 7.27 -8.60
CA ILE A 245 3.97 8.43 -9.25
C ILE A 245 4.99 9.53 -9.51
N PHE A 246 5.82 9.87 -8.53
CA PHE A 246 6.84 10.90 -8.65
C PHE A 246 7.80 10.63 -9.83
N VAL A 247 8.35 9.42 -9.92
CA VAL A 247 9.28 9.04 -10.99
C VAL A 247 8.60 9.11 -12.37
N ARG A 248 7.33 8.73 -12.46
CA ARG A 248 6.58 8.79 -13.73
C ARG A 248 6.26 10.22 -14.13
N LEU A 249 5.80 11.04 -13.20
CA LEU A 249 5.55 12.47 -13.45
C LEU A 249 6.83 13.19 -13.87
N LEU A 250 7.96 12.89 -13.21
CA LEU A 250 9.26 13.43 -13.57
C LEU A 250 9.63 13.13 -15.02
N LYS A 251 9.44 11.88 -15.47
CA LYS A 251 9.67 11.46 -16.87
C LYS A 251 8.74 12.17 -17.85
N ILE A 252 7.45 12.28 -17.53
CA ILE A 252 6.43 12.92 -18.37
C ILE A 252 6.76 14.41 -18.54
N LEU A 253 7.02 15.11 -17.44
CA LEU A 253 7.31 16.55 -17.45
C LEU A 253 8.61 16.86 -18.16
N SER A 254 9.65 16.05 -17.96
CA SER A 254 10.93 16.24 -18.66
C SER A 254 10.82 16.10 -20.19
N ARG A 255 9.96 15.19 -20.68
CA ARG A 255 9.71 15.04 -22.12
C ARG A 255 8.92 16.22 -22.73
N SER A 256 8.17 16.92 -21.91
CA SER A 256 7.39 18.10 -22.37
C SER A 256 8.25 19.36 -22.50
N GLN A 257 9.47 19.35 -21.94
CA GLN A 257 10.40 20.47 -21.99
C GLN A 257 11.46 20.35 -23.10
N ASN A 258 11.58 19.16 -23.72
CA ASN A 258 12.43 18.88 -24.89
C ASN A 258 11.59 18.80 -26.15
#